data_626b560cba6dd061d6f74ea516bbb4d4
#
_entry.id   626b560cba6dd061d6f74ea516bbb4d4
#
_cell.length_a   1.000
_cell.length_b   1.000
_cell.length_c   1.000
_cell.angle_alpha   90.00
_cell.angle_beta   90.00
_cell.angle_gamma   90.00
#
_symmetry.space_group_name_H-M   'P 1'
#
loop_
_entity.id
_entity.type
_entity.pdbx_description
1 polymer ?
#
loop_
_entity_poly.entity_id
_entity_poly.type
_entity_poly.pdbx_seq_one_letter_code
_entity_poly.pdbx_strand_id
1 'polypeptide(L)'
;MPCQKNQKLSPTVPSREMSPLPDFWLPVFWKNQFRTTIELPTREKYPQVEGGTAIMTGSNTGLGFEASKQLLSLGLSHLIMGVRSIEKGNAAAEKLRKIAPSARIDVWQLDMQSYDSIQAFAKRCDTELSRIDFVILNAGLSPSSFELVPDTGHEVGIQVNHISTALLTILLIPILKTKTSGHRPPRLTTVNSLTAHLCKFPNKDERPLLASFDDPKITPWSSQERYGVSKLLNQLFVVKLCEIVSPDDVIINMVDPGLTKGTNLGGHHELGGVAGALAGAFFAICGRPVDRGAASYTNAVYGHGKESHGCFLMSCEIAPLAGWFYTHGDVLVDQVWNETLEELDFAGAKDIVSNI
;
A
#
# COMPACT_ATOMS: atom_id res chain seq x y z
N MET A 1 23.33 36.23 -4.34
CA MET A 1 22.07 35.46 -4.43
C MET A 1 21.96 34.90 -5.83
N PRO A 2 22.10 33.61 -6.08
CA PRO A 2 21.84 33.04 -7.40
C PRO A 2 20.36 32.72 -7.51
N CYS A 3 19.79 33.24 -8.60
CA CYS A 3 18.42 33.06 -9.06
C CYS A 3 18.11 31.58 -9.25
N GLN A 4 17.20 31.01 -8.46
CA GLN A 4 16.62 29.69 -8.71
C GLN A 4 15.87 29.76 -10.05
N LYS A 5 16.40 29.09 -11.06
CA LYS A 5 15.68 28.85 -12.30
C LYS A 5 14.45 28.01 -11.97
N ASN A 6 13.26 28.63 -12.08
CA ASN A 6 11.99 27.92 -12.17
C ASN A 6 12.06 26.93 -13.34
N GLN A 7 12.41 25.69 -13.08
CA GLN A 7 12.09 24.61 -14.01
C GLN A 7 10.56 24.53 -14.05
N LYS A 8 9.97 24.95 -15.17
CA LYS A 8 8.59 24.59 -15.51
C LYS A 8 8.54 23.06 -15.56
N LEU A 9 8.01 22.45 -14.51
CA LEU A 9 7.66 21.03 -14.52
C LEU A 9 6.70 20.84 -15.69
N SER A 10 7.02 19.93 -16.60
CA SER A 10 6.07 19.47 -17.62
C SER A 10 4.83 18.97 -16.89
N PRO A 11 3.61 19.17 -17.40
CA PRO A 11 2.41 18.67 -16.75
C PRO A 11 2.55 17.17 -16.53
N THR A 12 2.42 16.76 -15.28
CA THR A 12 2.52 15.35 -14.89
C THR A 12 1.28 14.63 -15.40
N VAL A 13 1.46 13.62 -16.25
CA VAL A 13 0.36 12.81 -16.79
C VAL A 13 -0.11 11.84 -15.69
N PRO A 14 -1.43 11.81 -15.34
CA PRO A 14 -1.96 10.84 -14.39
C PRO A 14 -1.76 9.40 -14.87
N SER A 15 -1.59 8.45 -13.95
CA SER A 15 -1.38 7.04 -14.30
C SER A 15 -2.42 6.49 -15.28
N ARG A 16 -3.69 6.84 -15.10
CA ARG A 16 -4.81 6.37 -15.95
C ARG A 16 -4.72 6.83 -17.42
N GLU A 17 -4.01 7.91 -17.70
CA GLU A 17 -3.83 8.50 -19.04
C GLU A 17 -2.53 8.05 -19.69
N MET A 18 -1.69 7.31 -18.99
CA MET A 18 -0.46 6.75 -19.51
C MET A 18 -0.71 5.53 -20.39
N SER A 19 0.25 5.20 -21.26
CA SER A 19 0.28 3.90 -21.93
C SER A 19 0.72 2.81 -20.95
N PRO A 20 0.19 1.57 -21.05
CA PRO A 20 0.63 0.45 -20.22
C PRO A 20 2.12 0.18 -20.37
N LEU A 21 2.71 -0.48 -19.38
CA LEU A 21 4.07 -0.98 -19.51
C LEU A 21 4.16 -1.98 -20.67
N PRO A 22 5.31 -2.08 -21.35
CA PRO A 22 5.48 -3.07 -22.42
C PRO A 22 5.37 -4.51 -21.87
N ASP A 23 4.84 -5.45 -22.67
CA ASP A 23 4.73 -6.87 -22.30
C ASP A 23 6.06 -7.47 -21.87
N PHE A 24 7.16 -7.05 -22.52
CA PHE A 24 8.51 -7.40 -22.11
C PHE A 24 8.97 -6.46 -20.99
N TRP A 25 8.63 -6.77 -19.77
CA TRP A 25 8.84 -5.97 -18.56
C TRP A 25 10.30 -5.91 -18.05
N LEU A 26 11.17 -6.83 -18.45
CA LEU A 26 12.56 -6.91 -17.95
C LEU A 26 13.34 -5.59 -18.05
N PRO A 27 13.28 -4.80 -19.14
CA PRO A 27 13.95 -3.50 -19.20
C PRO A 27 13.41 -2.50 -18.19
N VAL A 28 12.10 -2.53 -17.90
CA VAL A 28 11.47 -1.67 -16.90
C VAL A 28 11.97 -2.05 -15.51
N PHE A 29 11.94 -3.34 -15.17
CA PHE A 29 12.49 -3.86 -13.92
C PHE A 29 13.96 -3.48 -13.77
N TRP A 30 14.78 -3.70 -14.80
CA TRP A 30 16.21 -3.38 -14.78
C TRP A 30 16.47 -1.90 -14.54
N LYS A 31 15.75 -1.03 -15.26
CA LYS A 31 15.84 0.42 -15.07
C LYS A 31 15.49 0.79 -13.63
N ASN A 32 14.33 0.34 -13.15
CA ASN A 32 13.84 0.69 -11.82
C ASN A 32 14.72 0.14 -10.71
N GLN A 33 15.19 -1.10 -10.84
CA GLN A 33 15.91 -1.77 -9.78
C GLN A 33 17.40 -1.39 -9.70
N PHE A 34 18.03 -1.12 -10.84
CA PHE A 34 19.49 -0.94 -10.92
C PHE A 34 19.94 0.43 -11.43
N ARG A 35 19.10 1.16 -12.17
CA ARG A 35 19.46 2.45 -12.73
C ARG A 35 18.78 3.64 -12.09
N THR A 36 17.70 3.42 -11.37
CA THR A 36 16.99 4.49 -10.62
C THR A 36 17.46 4.49 -9.18
N THR A 37 18.13 5.57 -8.78
CA THR A 37 18.54 5.75 -7.39
C THR A 37 17.40 6.41 -6.62
N ILE A 38 16.89 5.72 -5.59
CA ILE A 38 15.96 6.31 -4.62
C ILE A 38 16.78 7.00 -3.54
N GLU A 39 16.65 8.30 -3.42
CA GLU A 39 17.32 9.09 -2.38
C GLU A 39 16.67 8.82 -1.01
N LEU A 40 17.49 8.79 0.03
CA LEU A 40 16.96 8.76 1.40
C LEU A 40 16.29 10.10 1.73
N PRO A 41 15.16 10.08 2.45
CA PRO A 41 14.44 11.30 2.77
C PRO A 41 15.23 12.17 3.77
N THR A 42 15.21 13.48 3.55
CA THR A 42 15.83 14.47 4.45
C THR A 42 14.79 15.49 4.93
N ARG A 43 15.05 16.15 6.06
CA ARG A 43 14.15 17.18 6.60
C ARG A 43 13.97 18.36 5.64
N GLU A 44 15.02 18.72 4.92
CA GLU A 44 14.97 19.81 3.94
C GLU A 44 14.04 19.47 2.77
N LYS A 45 14.04 18.19 2.35
CA LYS A 45 13.20 17.72 1.24
C LYS A 45 11.75 17.49 1.66
N TYR A 46 11.53 17.04 2.90
CA TYR A 46 10.22 16.68 3.42
C TYR A 46 9.90 17.37 4.78
N PRO A 47 9.93 18.70 4.83
CA PRO A 47 9.67 19.45 6.09
C PRO A 47 8.23 19.24 6.60
N GLN A 48 7.32 18.75 5.73
CA GLN A 48 5.92 18.50 6.08
C GLN A 48 5.73 17.36 7.08
N VAL A 49 6.71 16.48 7.24
CA VAL A 49 6.66 15.36 8.19
C VAL A 49 6.81 15.85 9.64
N GLU A 50 7.55 16.94 9.83
CA GLU A 50 7.83 17.47 11.16
C GLU A 50 6.55 17.87 11.89
N GLY A 51 6.42 17.41 13.14
CA GLY A 51 5.24 17.67 13.97
C GLY A 51 3.97 16.93 13.58
N GLY A 52 4.02 16.08 12.54
CA GLY A 52 2.87 15.35 12.01
C GLY A 52 2.45 14.14 12.85
N THR A 53 1.25 13.63 12.55
CA THR A 53 0.68 12.38 13.07
C THR A 53 0.46 11.40 11.92
N ALA A 54 1.00 10.18 12.06
CA ALA A 54 0.93 9.15 11.03
C ALA A 54 0.39 7.82 11.55
N ILE A 55 -0.32 7.10 10.68
CA ILE A 55 -0.69 5.71 10.87
C ILE A 55 0.11 4.85 9.90
N MET A 56 0.77 3.79 10.41
CA MET A 56 1.51 2.82 9.60
C MET A 56 1.06 1.41 9.95
N THR A 57 0.45 0.70 9.00
CA THR A 57 0.06 -0.69 9.21
C THR A 57 1.21 -1.66 8.91
N GLY A 58 1.32 -2.76 9.67
CA GLY A 58 2.40 -3.75 9.47
C GLY A 58 3.81 -3.21 9.75
N SER A 59 3.93 -2.28 10.71
CA SER A 59 5.15 -1.51 10.96
C SER A 59 6.12 -2.15 11.97
N ASN A 60 5.90 -3.38 12.40
CA ASN A 60 6.78 -4.07 13.34
C ASN A 60 8.01 -4.73 12.69
N THR A 61 8.04 -4.87 11.37
CA THR A 61 9.18 -5.46 10.62
C THR A 61 9.29 -4.86 9.20
N GLY A 62 10.40 -5.16 8.52
CA GLY A 62 10.58 -4.90 7.09
C GLY A 62 10.44 -3.44 6.69
N LEU A 63 9.76 -3.21 5.57
CA LEU A 63 9.57 -1.87 4.99
C LEU A 63 8.80 -0.94 5.91
N GLY A 64 7.71 -1.42 6.54
CA GLY A 64 6.92 -0.60 7.46
C GLY A 64 7.71 -0.12 8.67
N PHE A 65 8.58 -0.97 9.24
CA PHE A 65 9.46 -0.58 10.34
C PHE A 65 10.52 0.45 9.89
N GLU A 66 11.17 0.20 8.75
CA GLU A 66 12.20 1.11 8.24
C GLU A 66 11.61 2.47 7.82
N ALA A 67 10.43 2.48 7.18
CA ALA A 67 9.71 3.72 6.85
C ALA A 67 9.32 4.48 8.14
N SER A 68 8.82 3.79 9.16
CA SER A 68 8.53 4.39 10.47
C SER A 68 9.77 5.05 11.08
N LYS A 69 10.91 4.38 11.02
CA LYS A 69 12.19 4.91 11.49
C LYS A 69 12.60 6.17 10.72
N GLN A 70 12.49 6.16 9.39
CA GLN A 70 12.79 7.32 8.55
C GLN A 70 11.88 8.50 8.88
N LEU A 71 10.56 8.30 8.95
CA LEU A 71 9.59 9.33 9.28
C LEU A 71 9.85 9.95 10.66
N LEU A 72 10.16 9.15 11.67
CA LEU A 72 10.55 9.63 13.00
C LEU A 72 11.85 10.45 12.96
N SER A 73 12.82 10.05 12.14
CA SER A 73 14.07 10.81 11.94
C SER A 73 13.84 12.15 11.23
N LEU A 74 12.75 12.28 10.46
CA LEU A 74 12.31 13.53 9.84
C LEU A 74 11.55 14.45 10.82
N GLY A 75 11.29 14.02 12.05
CA GLY A 75 10.60 14.81 13.06
C GLY A 75 9.11 14.52 13.19
N LEU A 76 8.64 13.35 12.72
CA LEU A 76 7.27 12.91 13.01
C LEU A 76 7.03 12.90 14.52
N SER A 77 5.98 13.58 14.99
CA SER A 77 5.71 13.72 16.43
C SER A 77 4.87 12.60 17.00
N HIS A 78 4.01 11.98 16.21
CA HIS A 78 3.12 10.90 16.65
C HIS A 78 3.02 9.80 15.60
N LEU A 79 3.39 8.58 15.96
CA LEU A 79 3.27 7.38 15.13
C LEU A 79 2.31 6.39 15.76
N ILE A 80 1.30 5.98 15.02
CA ILE A 80 0.41 4.88 15.35
C ILE A 80 0.84 3.65 14.54
N MET A 81 1.28 2.60 15.23
CA MET A 81 1.70 1.34 14.66
C MET A 81 0.52 0.35 14.70
N GLY A 82 -0.17 0.14 13.57
CA GLY A 82 -1.21 -0.90 13.44
C GLY A 82 -0.56 -2.27 13.19
N VAL A 83 -0.64 -3.19 14.14
CA VAL A 83 0.07 -4.48 14.09
C VAL A 83 -0.78 -5.64 14.59
N ARG A 84 -0.61 -6.84 13.98
CA ARG A 84 -1.32 -8.05 14.41
C ARG A 84 -0.85 -8.54 15.79
N SER A 85 0.43 -8.49 16.09
CA SER A 85 0.99 -8.90 17.39
C SER A 85 1.44 -7.67 18.18
N ILE A 86 0.73 -7.36 19.27
CA ILE A 86 1.08 -6.26 20.18
C ILE A 86 2.46 -6.48 20.80
N GLU A 87 2.82 -7.70 21.14
CA GLU A 87 4.14 -8.02 21.70
C GLU A 87 5.26 -7.63 20.73
N LYS A 88 5.18 -8.12 19.47
CA LYS A 88 6.16 -7.79 18.42
C LYS A 88 6.15 -6.29 18.09
N GLY A 89 4.98 -5.67 18.11
CA GLY A 89 4.81 -4.23 17.94
C GLY A 89 5.52 -3.43 19.02
N ASN A 90 5.33 -3.78 20.28
CA ASN A 90 6.01 -3.12 21.41
C ASN A 90 7.53 -3.27 21.35
N ALA A 91 8.03 -4.45 21.03
CA ALA A 91 9.47 -4.67 20.84
C ALA A 91 10.05 -3.82 19.68
N ALA A 92 9.29 -3.60 18.62
CA ALA A 92 9.67 -2.69 17.54
C ALA A 92 9.60 -1.21 17.98
N ALA A 93 8.53 -0.83 18.68
CA ALA A 93 8.35 0.54 19.19
C ALA A 93 9.46 0.95 20.16
N GLU A 94 9.94 0.04 21.01
CA GLU A 94 11.09 0.31 21.88
C GLU A 94 12.37 0.69 21.10
N LYS A 95 12.62 0.03 19.98
CA LYS A 95 13.75 0.38 19.10
C LYS A 95 13.56 1.76 18.47
N LEU A 96 12.34 2.07 18.04
CA LEU A 96 12.00 3.38 17.44
C LEU A 96 12.07 4.53 18.47
N ARG A 97 11.61 4.31 19.71
CA ARG A 97 11.72 5.30 20.80
C ARG A 97 13.16 5.67 21.15
N LYS A 98 14.11 4.74 20.99
CA LYS A 98 15.54 5.04 21.17
C LYS A 98 16.07 6.00 20.09
N ILE A 99 15.49 5.98 18.90
CA ILE A 99 15.87 6.84 17.77
C ILE A 99 15.20 8.21 17.87
N ALA A 100 13.94 8.23 18.28
CA ALA A 100 13.13 9.45 18.40
C ALA A 100 12.45 9.52 19.78
N PRO A 101 13.22 9.84 20.84
CA PRO A 101 12.71 9.79 22.23
C PRO A 101 11.64 10.86 22.53
N SER A 102 11.54 11.91 21.73
CA SER A 102 10.52 12.96 21.86
C SER A 102 9.22 12.63 21.13
N ALA A 103 9.22 11.62 20.26
CA ALA A 103 8.02 11.23 19.52
C ALA A 103 7.12 10.33 20.35
N ARG A 104 5.80 10.54 20.25
CA ARG A 104 4.81 9.60 20.75
C ARG A 104 4.69 8.42 19.79
N ILE A 105 4.80 7.19 20.30
CA ILE A 105 4.65 5.97 19.53
C ILE A 105 3.65 5.06 20.23
N ASP A 106 2.50 4.88 19.60
CA ASP A 106 1.42 4.02 20.09
C ASP A 106 1.38 2.73 19.26
N VAL A 107 1.20 1.61 19.93
CA VAL A 107 1.06 0.30 19.30
C VAL A 107 -0.38 -0.18 19.47
N TRP A 108 -1.10 -0.33 18.35
CA TRP A 108 -2.50 -0.69 18.34
C TRP A 108 -2.72 -2.02 17.61
N GLN A 109 -3.66 -2.81 18.15
CA GLN A 109 -4.07 -4.06 17.53
C GLN A 109 -4.71 -3.77 16.16
N LEU A 110 -4.22 -4.48 15.14
CA LEU A 110 -4.81 -4.50 13.79
C LEU A 110 -4.49 -5.83 13.13
N ASP A 111 -5.48 -6.71 13.07
CA ASP A 111 -5.40 -7.95 12.30
C ASP A 111 -6.19 -7.81 11.02
N MET A 112 -5.49 -7.84 9.88
CA MET A 112 -6.10 -7.72 8.56
C MET A 112 -6.85 -8.99 8.12
N GLN A 113 -6.85 -10.06 8.91
CA GLN A 113 -7.69 -11.24 8.71
C GLN A 113 -9.02 -11.15 9.47
N SER A 114 -9.23 -10.11 10.28
CA SER A 114 -10.43 -9.93 11.10
C SER A 114 -11.11 -8.59 10.79
N TYR A 115 -12.31 -8.65 10.26
CA TYR A 115 -13.11 -7.44 9.98
C TYR A 115 -13.42 -6.67 11.27
N ASP A 116 -13.71 -7.37 12.38
CA ASP A 116 -13.93 -6.74 13.67
C ASP A 116 -12.71 -5.97 14.17
N SER A 117 -11.51 -6.55 13.99
CA SER A 117 -10.26 -5.87 14.33
C SER A 117 -10.06 -4.59 13.51
N ILE A 118 -10.40 -4.62 12.23
CA ILE A 118 -10.29 -3.46 11.33
C ILE A 118 -11.27 -2.37 11.73
N GLN A 119 -12.53 -2.72 12.00
CA GLN A 119 -13.56 -1.77 12.45
C GLN A 119 -13.21 -1.16 13.82
N ALA A 120 -12.75 -1.98 14.77
CA ALA A 120 -12.29 -1.52 16.08
C ALA A 120 -11.11 -0.55 15.96
N PHE A 121 -10.16 -0.84 15.06
CA PHE A 121 -9.01 0.03 14.79
C PHE A 121 -9.47 1.38 14.19
N ALA A 122 -10.34 1.37 13.19
CA ALA A 122 -10.87 2.59 12.58
C ALA A 122 -11.66 3.44 13.60
N LYS A 123 -12.52 2.80 14.39
CA LYS A 123 -13.24 3.46 15.48
C LYS A 123 -12.28 4.11 16.48
N ARG A 124 -11.20 3.42 16.82
CA ARG A 124 -10.17 3.96 17.72
C ARG A 124 -9.46 5.17 17.10
N CYS A 125 -9.16 5.14 15.81
CA CYS A 125 -8.62 6.31 15.08
C CYS A 125 -9.56 7.51 15.19
N ASP A 126 -10.86 7.29 15.06
CA ASP A 126 -11.85 8.36 15.16
C ASP A 126 -11.97 8.92 16.58
N THR A 127 -11.99 8.06 17.60
CA THR A 127 -12.27 8.50 18.99
C THR A 127 -11.04 9.01 19.74
N GLU A 128 -9.84 8.46 19.46
CA GLU A 128 -8.63 8.76 20.25
C GLU A 128 -7.65 9.72 19.55
N LEU A 129 -7.75 9.91 18.23
CA LEU A 129 -6.87 10.81 17.50
C LEU A 129 -7.55 12.15 17.25
N SER A 130 -6.86 13.23 17.57
CA SER A 130 -7.31 14.60 17.25
C SER A 130 -6.84 15.06 15.87
N ARG A 131 -5.79 14.40 15.32
CA ARG A 131 -5.16 14.76 14.04
C ARG A 131 -4.58 13.52 13.37
N ILE A 132 -4.73 13.44 12.06
CA ILE A 132 -4.07 12.44 11.20
C ILE A 132 -3.62 13.17 9.93
N ASP A 133 -2.32 13.23 9.69
CA ASP A 133 -1.78 13.88 8.49
C ASP A 133 -1.62 12.91 7.32
N PHE A 134 -1.26 11.67 7.64
CA PHE A 134 -1.19 10.63 6.62
C PHE A 134 -1.30 9.21 7.18
N VAL A 135 -1.69 8.32 6.30
CA VAL A 135 -1.81 6.88 6.53
C VAL A 135 -1.02 6.14 5.46
N ILE A 136 -0.24 5.14 5.87
CA ILE A 136 0.41 4.20 4.96
C ILE A 136 -0.11 2.79 5.27
N LEU A 137 -0.91 2.25 4.35
CA LEU A 137 -1.44 0.90 4.43
C LEU A 137 -0.41 -0.06 3.84
N ASN A 138 0.57 -0.42 4.69
CA ASN A 138 1.69 -1.27 4.32
C ASN A 138 1.45 -2.76 4.65
N ALA A 139 0.55 -3.06 5.58
CA ALA A 139 0.25 -4.45 5.92
C ALA A 139 -0.16 -5.24 4.67
N GLY A 140 0.48 -6.37 4.46
CA GLY A 140 0.23 -7.25 3.33
C GLY A 140 1.06 -8.52 3.47
N LEU A 141 0.71 -9.54 2.71
CA LEU A 141 1.39 -10.82 2.73
C LEU A 141 1.41 -11.47 1.34
N SER A 142 2.30 -12.41 1.15
CA SER A 142 2.34 -13.32 0.00
C SER A 142 2.33 -14.73 0.58
N PRO A 143 1.17 -15.42 0.56
CA PRO A 143 1.05 -16.73 1.19
C PRO A 143 1.85 -17.77 0.42
N SER A 144 2.45 -18.74 1.15
CA SER A 144 3.20 -19.85 0.57
C SER A 144 2.31 -21.03 0.18
N SER A 145 1.11 -21.12 0.78
CA SER A 145 0.10 -22.15 0.55
C SER A 145 -1.29 -21.54 0.37
N PHE A 146 -2.19 -22.32 -0.24
CA PHE A 146 -3.59 -21.96 -0.26
C PHE A 146 -4.18 -22.13 1.15
N GLU A 147 -4.70 -21.04 1.68
CA GLU A 147 -5.35 -21.00 2.99
C GLU A 147 -6.57 -20.09 2.93
N LEU A 148 -7.65 -20.51 3.58
CA LEU A 148 -8.83 -19.67 3.78
C LEU A 148 -8.79 -19.07 5.18
N VAL A 149 -9.22 -17.83 5.30
CA VAL A 149 -9.45 -17.21 6.60
C VAL A 149 -10.71 -17.82 7.21
N PRO A 150 -10.64 -18.45 8.39
CA PRO A 150 -11.75 -19.23 8.93
C PRO A 150 -13.06 -18.45 9.10
N ASP A 151 -12.97 -17.19 9.49
CA ASP A 151 -14.15 -16.36 9.82
C ASP A 151 -14.86 -15.81 8.59
N THR A 152 -14.16 -15.65 7.46
CA THR A 152 -14.69 -15.04 6.24
C THR A 152 -14.82 -16.01 5.09
N GLY A 153 -14.02 -17.07 5.09
CA GLY A 153 -13.97 -18.03 3.99
C GLY A 153 -13.15 -17.56 2.78
N HIS A 154 -12.57 -16.35 2.81
CA HIS A 154 -11.76 -15.85 1.72
C HIS A 154 -10.31 -16.36 1.77
N GLU A 155 -9.72 -16.52 0.57
CA GLU A 155 -8.29 -16.81 0.47
C GLU A 155 -7.46 -15.68 1.10
N VAL A 156 -6.52 -16.06 1.95
CA VAL A 156 -5.81 -15.14 2.87
C VAL A 156 -5.09 -13.98 2.15
N GLY A 157 -4.54 -14.22 0.96
CA GLY A 157 -3.87 -13.17 0.19
C GLY A 157 -4.85 -12.14 -0.40
N ILE A 158 -5.98 -12.62 -0.92
CA ILE A 158 -7.05 -11.76 -1.44
C ILE A 158 -7.68 -10.98 -0.29
N GLN A 159 -7.98 -11.63 0.82
CA GLN A 159 -8.55 -10.93 1.96
C GLN A 159 -7.63 -9.81 2.45
N VAL A 160 -6.40 -10.13 2.84
CA VAL A 160 -5.50 -9.17 3.49
C VAL A 160 -5.09 -8.03 2.53
N ASN A 161 -4.65 -8.39 1.31
CA ASN A 161 -4.07 -7.41 0.39
C ASN A 161 -5.13 -6.56 -0.34
N HIS A 162 -6.36 -7.07 -0.48
CA HIS A 162 -7.43 -6.37 -1.19
C HIS A 162 -8.63 -6.08 -0.29
N ILE A 163 -9.43 -7.07 0.12
CA ILE A 163 -10.72 -6.85 0.78
C ILE A 163 -10.54 -6.05 2.10
N SER A 164 -9.66 -6.51 2.97
CA SER A 164 -9.37 -5.83 4.24
C SER A 164 -8.70 -4.48 4.09
N THR A 165 -7.83 -4.34 3.07
CA THR A 165 -7.22 -3.05 2.74
C THR A 165 -8.26 -2.06 2.21
N ALA A 166 -9.22 -2.52 1.40
CA ALA A 166 -10.35 -1.73 0.94
C ALA A 166 -11.25 -1.30 2.11
N LEU A 167 -11.60 -2.24 3.00
CA LEU A 167 -12.38 -1.94 4.21
C LEU A 167 -11.73 -0.84 5.03
N LEU A 168 -10.47 -1.01 5.39
CA LEU A 168 -9.75 -0.03 6.20
C LEU A 168 -9.65 1.33 5.47
N THR A 169 -9.44 1.32 4.16
CA THR A 169 -9.42 2.54 3.35
C THR A 169 -10.75 3.28 3.43
N ILE A 170 -11.87 2.60 3.16
CA ILE A 170 -13.23 3.19 3.19
C ILE A 170 -13.52 3.77 4.59
N LEU A 171 -13.25 3.02 5.65
CA LEU A 171 -13.52 3.47 7.03
C LEU A 171 -12.67 4.68 7.43
N LEU A 172 -11.44 4.79 6.92
CA LEU A 172 -10.54 5.90 7.27
C LEU A 172 -10.82 7.19 6.51
N ILE A 173 -11.45 7.18 5.34
CA ILE A 173 -11.68 8.40 4.54
C ILE A 173 -12.47 9.46 5.32
N PRO A 174 -13.67 9.18 5.87
CA PRO A 174 -14.42 10.18 6.64
C PRO A 174 -13.66 10.67 7.87
N ILE A 175 -12.88 9.79 8.50
CA ILE A 175 -12.04 10.14 9.65
C ILE A 175 -10.93 11.12 9.21
N LEU A 176 -10.26 10.85 8.12
CA LEU A 176 -9.21 11.70 7.56
C LEU A 176 -9.74 13.09 7.20
N LYS A 177 -10.94 13.16 6.60
CA LYS A 177 -11.59 14.47 6.29
C LYS A 177 -11.81 15.32 7.53
N THR A 178 -12.14 14.71 8.67
CA THR A 178 -12.44 15.43 9.92
C THR A 178 -11.23 15.67 10.80
N LYS A 179 -10.20 14.80 10.73
CA LYS A 179 -9.00 14.85 11.60
C LYS A 179 -7.80 15.55 10.95
N THR A 180 -8.02 16.33 9.90
CA THR A 180 -6.94 17.08 9.24
C THR A 180 -6.55 18.35 10.02
N SER A 181 -5.31 18.81 9.82
CA SER A 181 -4.85 20.09 10.34
C SER A 181 -5.46 21.32 9.65
N GLY A 182 -6.25 21.13 8.58
CA GLY A 182 -6.89 22.17 7.80
C GLY A 182 -5.98 22.94 6.84
N HIS A 183 -4.66 22.77 6.90
CA HIS A 183 -3.72 23.48 6.02
C HIS A 183 -3.41 22.71 4.72
N ARG A 184 -3.59 21.40 4.74
CA ARG A 184 -3.33 20.49 3.60
C ARG A 184 -4.24 19.30 3.70
N PRO A 185 -4.71 18.74 2.57
CA PRO A 185 -5.45 17.49 2.60
C PRO A 185 -4.58 16.37 3.19
N PRO A 186 -5.12 15.53 4.06
CA PRO A 186 -4.45 14.34 4.55
C PRO A 186 -4.18 13.37 3.41
N ARG A 187 -3.32 12.40 3.64
CA ARG A 187 -2.89 11.45 2.60
C ARG A 187 -3.10 10.02 3.03
N LEU A 188 -3.53 9.21 2.08
CA LEU A 188 -3.63 7.76 2.25
C LEU A 188 -2.86 7.10 1.11
N THR A 189 -1.81 6.37 1.48
CA THR A 189 -0.98 5.61 0.54
C THR A 189 -1.18 4.13 0.77
N THR A 190 -1.59 3.38 -0.26
CA THR A 190 -1.61 1.92 -0.21
C THR A 190 -0.31 1.36 -0.79
N VAL A 191 0.27 0.36 -0.14
CA VAL A 191 1.47 -0.31 -0.67
C VAL A 191 1.04 -1.35 -1.68
N ASN A 192 1.35 -1.06 -2.92
CA ASN A 192 1.10 -1.89 -4.07
C ASN A 192 2.39 -2.57 -4.57
N SER A 193 2.40 -3.12 -5.78
CA SER A 193 3.56 -3.82 -6.34
C SER A 193 3.55 -3.84 -7.86
N LEU A 194 4.74 -3.81 -8.47
CA LEU A 194 4.94 -4.10 -9.89
C LEU A 194 4.38 -5.48 -10.29
N THR A 195 4.23 -6.41 -9.35
CA THR A 195 3.65 -7.73 -9.63
C THR A 195 2.21 -7.66 -10.13
N ALA A 196 1.46 -6.59 -9.83
CA ALA A 196 0.15 -6.33 -10.41
C ALA A 196 0.17 -6.23 -11.94
N HIS A 197 1.29 -5.79 -12.53
CA HIS A 197 1.48 -5.71 -13.98
C HIS A 197 1.86 -7.05 -14.61
N LEU A 198 2.26 -8.03 -13.81
CA LEU A 198 2.83 -9.31 -14.26
C LEU A 198 1.86 -10.48 -14.14
N CYS A 199 0.76 -10.31 -13.42
CA CYS A 199 -0.21 -11.38 -13.21
C CYS A 199 -1.00 -11.68 -14.50
N LYS A 200 -1.32 -12.96 -14.69
CA LYS A 200 -2.10 -13.46 -15.84
C LYS A 200 -3.61 -13.34 -15.64
N PHE A 201 -4.02 -13.16 -14.40
CA PHE A 201 -5.39 -12.99 -13.95
C PHE A 201 -6.35 -14.05 -14.54
N PRO A 202 -6.12 -15.33 -14.28
CA PRO A 202 -6.89 -16.42 -14.90
C PRO A 202 -8.37 -16.41 -14.52
N ASN A 203 -8.73 -15.82 -13.37
CA ASN A 203 -10.12 -15.74 -12.88
C ASN A 203 -10.90 -14.53 -13.41
N LYS A 204 -10.34 -13.72 -14.29
CA LYS A 204 -10.95 -12.45 -14.73
C LYS A 204 -12.39 -12.52 -15.27
N ASP A 205 -12.74 -13.68 -15.83
CA ASP A 205 -14.07 -13.92 -16.43
C ASP A 205 -15.04 -14.62 -15.46
N GLU A 206 -14.59 -14.99 -14.27
CA GLU A 206 -15.42 -15.67 -13.26
C GLU A 206 -16.42 -14.72 -12.62
N ARG A 207 -17.57 -15.27 -12.22
CA ARG A 207 -18.65 -14.54 -11.55
C ARG A 207 -19.28 -15.39 -10.44
N PRO A 208 -19.25 -14.97 -9.15
CA PRO A 208 -18.58 -13.77 -8.63
C PRO A 208 -17.05 -13.87 -8.73
N LEU A 209 -16.40 -12.76 -9.04
CA LEU A 209 -14.94 -12.72 -9.21
C LEU A 209 -14.21 -12.99 -7.87
N LEU A 210 -14.60 -12.28 -6.80
CA LEU A 210 -13.91 -12.41 -5.51
C LEU A 210 -14.03 -13.83 -4.95
N ALA A 211 -15.22 -14.44 -5.01
CA ALA A 211 -15.43 -15.81 -4.55
C ALA A 211 -14.67 -16.85 -5.40
N SER A 212 -14.34 -16.54 -6.65
CA SER A 212 -13.58 -17.46 -7.52
C SER A 212 -12.15 -17.72 -6.99
N PHE A 213 -11.63 -16.86 -6.15
CA PHE A 213 -10.31 -17.04 -5.54
C PHE A 213 -10.32 -18.00 -4.34
N ASP A 214 -11.48 -18.30 -3.80
CA ASP A 214 -11.67 -19.13 -2.60
C ASP A 214 -11.77 -20.64 -2.95
N ASP A 215 -11.88 -20.99 -4.24
CA ASP A 215 -11.85 -22.37 -4.71
C ASP A 215 -10.64 -22.64 -5.64
N PRO A 216 -9.63 -23.38 -5.17
CA PRO A 216 -8.45 -23.71 -5.98
C PRO A 216 -8.73 -24.64 -7.17
N LYS A 217 -9.97 -25.17 -7.29
CA LYS A 217 -10.39 -25.99 -8.44
C LYS A 217 -10.73 -25.14 -9.65
N ILE A 218 -11.12 -23.87 -9.46
CA ILE A 218 -11.40 -22.92 -10.55
C ILE A 218 -10.12 -22.62 -11.30
N THR A 219 -9.04 -22.29 -10.56
CA THR A 219 -7.70 -22.13 -11.13
C THR A 219 -6.66 -22.71 -10.18
N PRO A 220 -5.63 -23.41 -10.69
CA PRO A 220 -4.54 -23.90 -9.86
C PRO A 220 -3.91 -22.77 -9.04
N TRP A 221 -3.75 -22.98 -7.74
CA TRP A 221 -3.16 -22.00 -6.87
C TRP A 221 -1.68 -21.78 -7.16
N SER A 222 -1.25 -20.52 -7.14
CA SER A 222 0.13 -20.10 -7.27
C SER A 222 0.36 -18.87 -6.38
N SER A 223 1.31 -18.93 -5.48
CA SER A 223 1.66 -17.83 -4.56
C SER A 223 1.95 -16.52 -5.30
N GLN A 224 2.78 -16.60 -6.34
CA GLN A 224 3.18 -15.42 -7.12
C GLN A 224 1.99 -14.81 -7.88
N GLU A 225 1.17 -15.66 -8.53
CA GLU A 225 0.00 -15.22 -9.26
C GLU A 225 -1.02 -14.59 -8.31
N ARG A 226 -1.32 -15.25 -7.19
CA ARG A 226 -2.26 -14.77 -6.19
C ARG A 226 -1.83 -13.43 -5.61
N TYR A 227 -0.55 -13.29 -5.28
CA TYR A 227 -0.01 -12.01 -4.81
C TYR A 227 -0.17 -10.92 -5.88
N GLY A 228 0.21 -11.20 -7.12
CA GLY A 228 0.07 -10.25 -8.23
C GLY A 228 -1.37 -9.80 -8.44
N VAL A 229 -2.31 -10.75 -8.49
CA VAL A 229 -3.74 -10.45 -8.65
C VAL A 229 -4.29 -9.67 -7.45
N SER A 230 -3.93 -10.02 -6.21
CA SER A 230 -4.38 -9.27 -5.03
C SER A 230 -3.96 -7.79 -5.07
N LYS A 231 -2.77 -7.51 -5.60
CA LYS A 231 -2.29 -6.14 -5.80
C LYS A 231 -2.97 -5.45 -7.00
N LEU A 232 -3.31 -6.20 -8.05
CA LEU A 232 -4.12 -5.69 -9.16
C LEU A 232 -5.52 -5.29 -8.69
N LEU A 233 -6.23 -6.15 -7.95
CA LEU A 233 -7.56 -5.85 -7.42
C LEU A 233 -7.54 -4.58 -6.56
N ASN A 234 -6.55 -4.44 -5.68
CA ASN A 234 -6.37 -3.23 -4.88
C ASN A 234 -6.12 -1.99 -5.75
N GLN A 235 -5.33 -2.12 -6.84
CA GLN A 235 -5.07 -1.02 -7.76
C GLN A 235 -6.36 -0.56 -8.46
N LEU A 236 -7.16 -1.50 -8.98
CA LEU A 236 -8.44 -1.20 -9.65
C LEU A 236 -9.44 -0.54 -8.69
N PHE A 237 -9.52 -1.05 -7.46
CA PHE A 237 -10.36 -0.48 -6.40
C PHE A 237 -9.97 0.97 -6.08
N VAL A 238 -8.67 1.24 -5.86
CA VAL A 238 -8.19 2.59 -5.53
C VAL A 238 -8.46 3.58 -6.67
N VAL A 239 -8.29 3.15 -7.93
CA VAL A 239 -8.60 4.00 -9.08
C VAL A 239 -10.08 4.41 -9.08
N LYS A 240 -11.01 3.47 -8.83
CA LYS A 240 -12.45 3.77 -8.76
C LYS A 240 -12.79 4.67 -7.57
N LEU A 241 -12.22 4.39 -6.41
CA LEU A 241 -12.41 5.20 -5.21
C LEU A 241 -11.99 6.66 -5.44
N CYS A 242 -10.91 6.89 -6.18
CA CYS A 242 -10.42 8.23 -6.51
C CYS A 242 -11.28 9.00 -7.52
N GLU A 243 -12.25 8.37 -8.18
CA GLU A 243 -13.28 9.06 -8.95
C GLU A 243 -14.35 9.70 -8.05
N ILE A 244 -14.50 9.20 -6.82
CA ILE A 244 -15.50 9.60 -5.84
C ILE A 244 -14.91 10.57 -4.82
N VAL A 245 -13.73 10.25 -4.30
CA VAL A 245 -13.04 11.07 -3.29
C VAL A 245 -12.32 12.24 -3.94
N SER A 246 -12.62 13.45 -3.50
CA SER A 246 -11.89 14.64 -3.97
C SER A 246 -10.45 14.69 -3.45
N PRO A 247 -9.44 15.01 -4.28
CA PRO A 247 -8.07 15.26 -3.81
C PRO A 247 -7.95 16.50 -2.91
N ASP A 248 -8.99 17.32 -2.83
CA ASP A 248 -9.10 18.41 -1.87
C ASP A 248 -9.42 17.92 -0.46
N ASP A 249 -10.11 16.79 -0.37
CA ASP A 249 -10.48 16.15 0.90
C ASP A 249 -9.39 15.19 1.38
N VAL A 250 -9.00 14.22 0.52
CA VAL A 250 -7.95 13.23 0.81
C VAL A 250 -7.17 12.90 -0.46
N ILE A 251 -5.86 13.04 -0.44
CA ILE A 251 -5.02 12.54 -1.53
C ILE A 251 -4.76 11.05 -1.32
N ILE A 252 -5.22 10.21 -2.25
CA ILE A 252 -5.04 8.75 -2.20
C ILE A 252 -4.14 8.33 -3.34
N ASN A 253 -3.10 7.55 -3.06
CA ASN A 253 -2.21 7.02 -4.08
C ASN A 253 -1.68 5.61 -3.73
N MET A 254 -0.97 5.02 -4.66
CA MET A 254 -0.41 3.68 -4.53
C MET A 254 1.09 3.72 -4.74
N VAL A 255 1.87 2.96 -3.95
CA VAL A 255 3.33 2.94 -4.06
C VAL A 255 3.88 1.53 -4.21
N ASP A 256 4.79 1.35 -5.18
CA ASP A 256 5.65 0.18 -5.30
C ASP A 256 7.02 0.45 -4.69
N PRO A 257 7.42 -0.26 -3.63
CA PRO A 257 8.76 -0.13 -3.04
C PRO A 257 9.87 -0.75 -3.89
N GLY A 258 9.50 -1.49 -4.95
CA GLY A 258 10.38 -2.33 -5.74
C GLY A 258 10.79 -3.60 -5.01
N LEU A 259 11.52 -4.47 -5.71
CA LEU A 259 12.06 -5.69 -5.11
C LEU A 259 13.05 -5.30 -4.00
N THR A 260 12.74 -5.66 -2.76
CA THR A 260 13.47 -5.19 -1.58
C THR A 260 13.95 -6.39 -0.76
N LYS A 261 15.26 -6.44 -0.48
CA LYS A 261 15.88 -7.46 0.39
C LYS A 261 15.67 -7.11 1.86
N GLY A 262 15.70 -8.15 2.71
CA GLY A 262 15.53 -7.97 4.16
C GLY A 262 14.07 -7.78 4.60
N THR A 263 13.11 -8.13 3.74
CA THR A 263 11.69 -8.23 4.08
C THR A 263 11.27 -9.68 4.24
N ASN A 264 10.28 -9.94 5.09
CA ASN A 264 9.69 -11.27 5.25
C ASN A 264 8.53 -11.53 4.24
N LEU A 265 8.35 -10.63 3.28
CA LEU A 265 7.32 -10.78 2.25
C LEU A 265 7.79 -11.84 1.25
N GLY A 266 7.05 -12.91 1.11
CA GLY A 266 7.24 -13.86 0.03
C GLY A 266 7.87 -15.21 0.36
N GLY A 267 7.93 -15.64 1.63
CA GLY A 267 8.20 -17.05 1.96
C GLY A 267 9.44 -17.71 1.32
N HIS A 268 10.39 -16.88 0.79
CA HIS A 268 11.58 -17.41 0.06
C HIS A 268 12.44 -18.34 0.92
N HIS A 269 12.28 -18.25 2.23
CA HIS A 269 12.93 -19.16 3.19
C HIS A 269 12.25 -20.55 3.25
N GLU A 270 11.07 -20.69 2.65
CA GLU A 270 10.31 -21.96 2.65
C GLU A 270 10.54 -22.80 1.39
N LEU A 271 11.12 -22.20 0.33
CA LEU A 271 11.56 -22.94 -0.83
C LEU A 271 12.83 -23.72 -0.48
N GLY A 272 12.69 -25.02 -0.24
CA GLY A 272 13.81 -25.90 0.02
C GLY A 272 14.68 -26.17 -1.22
N GLY A 273 15.91 -26.68 -1.00
CA GLY A 273 16.79 -27.15 -2.07
C GLY A 273 17.39 -26.07 -2.96
N VAL A 274 17.79 -26.46 -4.17
CA VAL A 274 18.48 -25.59 -5.14
C VAL A 274 17.62 -24.42 -5.60
N ALA A 275 16.32 -24.61 -5.77
CA ALA A 275 15.40 -23.56 -6.19
C ALA A 275 15.30 -22.43 -5.14
N GLY A 276 15.24 -22.78 -3.86
CA GLY A 276 15.25 -21.79 -2.77
C GLY A 276 16.57 -21.03 -2.68
N ALA A 277 17.70 -21.72 -2.89
CA ALA A 277 19.02 -21.08 -2.93
C ALA A 277 19.15 -20.10 -4.11
N LEU A 278 18.64 -20.45 -5.30
CA LEU A 278 18.64 -19.57 -6.47
C LEU A 278 17.72 -18.36 -6.27
N ALA A 279 16.53 -18.58 -5.73
CA ALA A 279 15.61 -17.48 -5.39
C ALA A 279 16.25 -16.54 -4.36
N GLY A 280 16.82 -17.08 -3.28
CA GLY A 280 17.54 -16.31 -2.26
C GLY A 280 18.71 -15.49 -2.84
N ALA A 281 19.51 -16.09 -3.72
CA ALA A 281 20.60 -15.41 -4.42
C ALA A 281 20.06 -14.27 -5.33
N PHE A 282 18.96 -14.51 -6.05
CA PHE A 282 18.32 -13.50 -6.87
C PHE A 282 17.86 -12.30 -6.02
N PHE A 283 17.18 -12.55 -4.90
CA PHE A 283 16.76 -11.49 -3.99
C PHE A 283 17.93 -10.76 -3.34
N ALA A 284 18.99 -11.46 -2.97
CA ALA A 284 20.18 -10.86 -2.38
C ALA A 284 20.92 -9.94 -3.36
N ILE A 285 20.95 -10.31 -4.65
CA ILE A 285 21.66 -9.57 -5.70
C ILE A 285 20.74 -8.45 -6.26
N CYS A 286 19.53 -8.80 -6.61
CA CYS A 286 18.61 -7.90 -7.30
C CYS A 286 17.79 -7.02 -6.37
N GLY A 287 17.59 -7.43 -5.10
CA GLY A 287 16.81 -6.65 -4.13
C GLY A 287 17.55 -5.36 -3.71
N ARG A 288 16.84 -4.24 -3.78
CA ARG A 288 17.36 -2.98 -3.21
C ARG A 288 17.41 -3.04 -1.68
N PRO A 289 18.30 -2.29 -1.03
CA PRO A 289 18.32 -2.18 0.43
C PRO A 289 16.96 -1.71 0.98
N VAL A 290 16.59 -2.19 2.17
CA VAL A 290 15.28 -1.91 2.80
C VAL A 290 15.06 -0.42 3.03
N ASP A 291 16.09 0.33 3.36
CA ASP A 291 16.05 1.78 3.53
C ASP A 291 15.65 2.51 2.24
N ARG A 292 16.14 2.04 1.08
CA ARG A 292 15.79 2.62 -0.21
C ARG A 292 14.36 2.26 -0.63
N GLY A 293 13.92 1.02 -0.36
CA GLY A 293 12.52 0.64 -0.57
C GLY A 293 11.57 1.46 0.31
N ALA A 294 11.90 1.63 1.58
CA ALA A 294 11.12 2.42 2.53
C ALA A 294 11.06 3.92 2.19
N ALA A 295 12.12 4.47 1.59
CA ALA A 295 12.16 5.87 1.16
C ALA A 295 11.09 6.22 0.12
N SER A 296 10.64 5.24 -0.69
CA SER A 296 9.53 5.44 -1.62
C SER A 296 8.22 5.77 -0.91
N TYR A 297 8.00 5.31 0.33
CA TYR A 297 6.82 5.62 1.12
C TYR A 297 6.74 7.10 1.49
N THR A 298 7.85 7.67 1.97
CA THR A 298 7.92 9.11 2.28
C THR A 298 7.72 9.95 1.01
N ASN A 299 8.27 9.50 -0.13
CA ASN A 299 8.04 10.15 -1.41
C ASN A 299 6.57 10.07 -1.84
N ALA A 300 5.91 8.91 -1.73
CA ALA A 300 4.49 8.76 -2.06
C ALA A 300 3.59 9.67 -1.21
N VAL A 301 3.95 9.85 0.06
CA VAL A 301 3.20 10.73 0.96
C VAL A 301 3.42 12.22 0.62
N TYR A 302 4.65 12.68 0.41
CA TYR A 302 4.94 14.10 0.32
C TYR A 302 5.78 14.54 -0.89
N GLY A 303 6.22 13.62 -1.74
CA GLY A 303 6.99 13.93 -2.95
C GLY A 303 6.14 14.47 -4.10
N HIS A 304 4.83 14.26 -4.03
CA HIS A 304 3.86 14.67 -5.05
C HIS A 304 2.71 15.45 -4.42
N GLY A 305 1.98 16.22 -5.24
CA GLY A 305 0.78 16.93 -4.86
C GLY A 305 -0.50 16.16 -5.21
N LYS A 306 -1.57 16.93 -5.51
CA LYS A 306 -2.87 16.38 -5.91
C LYS A 306 -2.81 15.58 -7.22
N GLU A 307 -1.80 15.83 -8.06
CA GLU A 307 -1.56 15.10 -9.30
C GLU A 307 -1.27 13.60 -9.08
N SER A 308 -0.92 13.21 -7.85
CA SER A 308 -0.72 11.80 -7.51
C SER A 308 -2.00 11.07 -7.09
N HIS A 309 -3.13 11.78 -7.00
CA HIS A 309 -4.41 11.17 -6.61
C HIS A 309 -4.85 10.12 -7.65
N GLY A 310 -5.14 8.89 -7.18
CA GLY A 310 -5.44 7.75 -8.04
C GLY A 310 -4.24 7.18 -8.80
N CYS A 311 -3.03 7.68 -8.56
CA CYS A 311 -1.85 7.27 -9.29
C CYS A 311 -1.07 6.13 -8.62
N PHE A 312 -0.43 5.32 -9.46
CA PHE A 312 0.56 4.35 -9.06
C PHE A 312 1.96 4.98 -9.14
N LEU A 313 2.71 4.88 -8.07
CA LEU A 313 4.05 5.44 -7.95
C LEU A 313 5.07 4.31 -7.97
N MET A 314 5.99 4.36 -8.89
CA MET A 314 7.09 3.39 -9.03
C MET A 314 8.43 4.13 -9.09
N SER A 315 9.36 3.75 -8.23
CA SER A 315 10.66 4.42 -8.14
C SER A 315 10.56 5.94 -7.92
N CYS A 316 9.60 6.38 -7.09
CA CYS A 316 9.32 7.77 -6.75
C CYS A 316 8.77 8.65 -7.89
N GLU A 317 8.28 8.05 -8.96
CA GLU A 317 7.65 8.75 -10.09
C GLU A 317 6.25 8.18 -10.35
N ILE A 318 5.34 9.01 -10.89
CA ILE A 318 4.05 8.54 -11.37
C ILE A 318 4.28 7.61 -12.56
N ALA A 319 3.70 6.42 -12.50
CA ALA A 319 3.89 5.33 -13.44
C ALA A 319 2.53 4.80 -13.94
N PRO A 320 2.51 4.07 -15.08
CA PRO A 320 1.29 3.47 -15.59
C PRO A 320 0.64 2.50 -14.59
N LEU A 321 -0.67 2.35 -14.68
CA LEU A 321 -1.41 1.27 -14.03
C LEU A 321 -1.09 -0.08 -14.68
N ALA A 322 -1.54 -1.18 -14.08
CA ALA A 322 -1.44 -2.50 -14.69
C ALA A 322 -2.17 -2.55 -16.05
N GLY A 323 -1.62 -3.32 -16.98
CA GLY A 323 -2.15 -3.44 -18.35
C GLY A 323 -3.63 -3.82 -18.41
N TRP A 324 -4.11 -4.57 -17.42
CA TRP A 324 -5.51 -4.96 -17.26
C TRP A 324 -6.48 -3.77 -17.16
N PHE A 325 -6.06 -2.67 -16.56
CA PHE A 325 -6.84 -1.42 -16.52
C PHE A 325 -7.09 -0.88 -17.93
N TYR A 326 -6.08 -0.84 -18.79
CA TYR A 326 -6.18 -0.26 -20.13
C TYR A 326 -6.87 -1.19 -21.12
N THR A 327 -6.80 -2.50 -20.92
CA THR A 327 -7.36 -3.50 -21.86
C THR A 327 -8.80 -3.86 -21.56
N HIS A 328 -9.23 -3.81 -20.29
CA HIS A 328 -10.59 -4.19 -19.86
C HIS A 328 -11.40 -3.00 -19.35
N GLY A 329 -10.73 -1.86 -19.10
CA GLY A 329 -11.36 -0.59 -18.78
C GLY A 329 -12.34 -0.63 -17.61
N ASP A 330 -13.38 0.16 -17.73
CA ASP A 330 -14.37 0.36 -16.66
C ASP A 330 -15.13 -0.93 -16.30
N VAL A 331 -15.28 -1.89 -17.25
CA VAL A 331 -16.01 -3.13 -16.97
C VAL A 331 -15.35 -3.93 -15.85
N LEU A 332 -14.04 -4.07 -15.87
CA LEU A 332 -13.30 -4.79 -14.84
C LEU A 332 -13.21 -3.96 -13.55
N VAL A 333 -12.99 -2.66 -13.67
CA VAL A 333 -12.93 -1.72 -12.54
C VAL A 333 -14.27 -1.72 -11.79
N ASP A 334 -15.39 -1.59 -12.49
CA ASP A 334 -16.73 -1.59 -11.90
C ASP A 334 -17.09 -2.94 -11.28
N GLN A 335 -16.64 -4.05 -11.88
CA GLN A 335 -16.85 -5.38 -11.30
C GLN A 335 -16.13 -5.51 -9.96
N VAL A 336 -14.82 -5.21 -9.92
CA VAL A 336 -14.03 -5.28 -8.68
C VAL A 336 -14.62 -4.35 -7.61
N TRP A 337 -15.02 -3.16 -8.01
CA TRP A 337 -15.65 -2.18 -7.12
C TRP A 337 -16.96 -2.70 -6.52
N ASN A 338 -17.88 -3.14 -7.38
CA ASN A 338 -19.21 -3.57 -6.94
C ASN A 338 -19.14 -4.80 -6.04
N GLU A 339 -18.35 -5.81 -6.41
CA GLU A 339 -18.18 -7.01 -5.59
C GLU A 339 -17.48 -6.69 -4.26
N THR A 340 -16.50 -5.77 -4.25
CA THR A 340 -15.86 -5.32 -3.01
C THR A 340 -16.84 -4.59 -2.08
N LEU A 341 -17.69 -3.70 -2.63
CA LEU A 341 -18.69 -3.02 -1.82
C LEU A 341 -19.79 -3.95 -1.32
N GLU A 342 -20.17 -4.95 -2.11
CA GLU A 342 -21.13 -5.98 -1.67
C GLU A 342 -20.57 -6.77 -0.51
N GLU A 343 -19.33 -7.24 -0.61
CA GLU A 343 -18.63 -7.96 0.45
C GLU A 343 -18.52 -7.14 1.75
N LEU A 344 -18.32 -5.83 1.62
CA LEU A 344 -18.13 -4.91 2.74
C LEU A 344 -19.40 -4.20 3.22
N ASP A 345 -20.57 -4.59 2.73
CA ASP A 345 -21.85 -3.94 3.05
C ASP A 345 -22.20 -4.02 4.53
N PHE A 346 -21.82 -5.12 5.20
CA PHE A 346 -21.98 -5.32 6.64
C PHE A 346 -21.32 -4.20 7.49
N ALA A 347 -20.31 -3.53 6.96
CA ALA A 347 -19.60 -2.43 7.62
C ALA A 347 -20.12 -1.04 7.17
N GLY A 348 -21.20 -0.98 6.42
CA GLY A 348 -21.77 0.25 5.88
C GLY A 348 -20.94 0.88 4.76
N ALA A 349 -20.13 0.07 4.04
CA ALA A 349 -19.23 0.58 3.01
C ALA A 349 -19.96 1.35 1.90
N LYS A 350 -21.13 0.84 1.45
CA LYS A 350 -21.95 1.51 0.43
C LYS A 350 -22.45 2.88 0.90
N ASP A 351 -22.90 2.96 2.15
CA ASP A 351 -23.37 4.21 2.73
C ASP A 351 -22.24 5.23 2.88
N ILE A 352 -21.06 4.77 3.33
CA ILE A 352 -19.89 5.64 3.47
C ILE A 352 -19.51 6.24 2.12
N VAL A 353 -19.33 5.41 1.07
CA VAL A 353 -18.92 5.92 -0.24
C VAL A 353 -19.97 6.77 -0.94
N SER A 354 -21.24 6.58 -0.61
CA SER A 354 -22.34 7.41 -1.14
C SER A 354 -22.39 8.79 -0.48
N ASN A 355 -21.78 8.98 0.69
CA ASN A 355 -21.79 10.21 1.48
C ASN A 355 -20.43 10.95 1.49
N ILE A 356 -19.44 10.47 0.76
CA ILE A 356 -18.15 11.12 0.60
C ILE A 356 -18.25 12.25 -0.41
#